data_2d12a7998a4c9611e4acfc76ac3292c9
#
_entry.id   2d12a7998a4c9611e4acfc76ac3292c9
#
_cell.length_a   1.000
_cell.length_b   1.000
_cell.length_c   1.000
_cell.angle_alpha   90.00
_cell.angle_beta   90.00
_cell.angle_gamma   90.00
#
_symmetry.space_group_name_H-M   'P 1'
#
loop_
_entity.id
_entity.type
_entity.pdbx_description
1 polymer ?
#
loop_
_entity_poly.entity_id
_entity_poly.type
_entity_poly.pdbx_seq_one_letter_code
_entity_poly.pdbx_strand_id
1 'polypeptide(L)'
;MKLTTIYYGSDIIRYTVQTFGCKVNQYESASIAKAMDEHGYEKTDDIFTADIVIINSCSVTENSDKKAKQLINRIKSSDPMKIVVLTGCFPQAFPETASKLSADIVTGTEHKDSIADMIDVFTGNKVKQVAIPPRPVKKQYEKQKNADMGKTRAFIKIEDGCDRFCSYCIIPTAVSYTHLRAHETTLH
;
A
#
# COMPACT_ATOMS: atom_id res chain seq x y z
N MET A 1 -0.54 17.96 -19.46
CA MET A 1 -1.16 18.87 -18.48
C MET A 1 -0.31 18.78 -17.22
N LYS A 2 0.40 19.85 -16.87
CA LYS A 2 1.29 19.86 -15.69
C LYS A 2 0.42 19.84 -14.45
N LEU A 3 0.52 18.78 -13.66
CA LEU A 3 -0.09 18.69 -12.33
C LEU A 3 0.57 19.74 -11.44
N THR A 4 -0.24 20.62 -10.91
CA THR A 4 0.16 21.69 -10.01
C THR A 4 0.56 21.04 -8.69
N THR A 5 1.84 21.08 -8.36
CA THR A 5 2.36 20.68 -7.04
C THR A 5 1.61 21.48 -5.98
N ILE A 6 0.89 20.78 -5.10
CA ILE A 6 0.17 21.43 -4.00
C ILE A 6 1.21 21.80 -2.94
N TYR A 7 1.63 23.05 -2.97
CA TYR A 7 2.48 23.63 -1.92
C TYR A 7 1.60 23.98 -0.70
N TYR A 8 1.80 23.31 0.39
CA TYR A 8 1.46 23.82 1.70
C TYR A 8 2.66 24.63 2.22
N GLY A 9 2.72 25.90 1.93
CA GLY A 9 3.90 26.70 2.25
C GLY A 9 5.14 26.23 1.48
N SER A 10 6.29 26.82 1.72
CA SER A 10 7.56 26.49 1.06
C SER A 10 8.17 25.13 1.45
N ASP A 11 7.45 24.26 2.14
CA ASP A 11 7.99 23.04 2.73
C ASP A 11 7.70 21.82 1.86
N ILE A 12 8.77 21.06 1.57
CA ILE A 12 8.72 19.80 0.85
C ILE A 12 8.07 18.76 1.78
N ILE A 13 6.96 18.17 1.35
CA ILE A 13 6.27 17.12 2.10
C ILE A 13 7.03 15.81 1.94
N ARG A 14 7.43 15.21 3.07
CA ARG A 14 8.21 13.98 3.10
C ARG A 14 7.35 12.77 3.42
N TYR A 15 7.63 11.66 2.74
CA TYR A 15 6.96 10.39 3.02
C TYR A 15 7.93 9.26 3.31
N THR A 16 7.46 8.26 4.02
CA THR A 16 8.15 6.98 4.22
C THR A 16 7.21 5.81 3.99
N VAL A 17 7.74 4.69 3.50
CA VAL A 17 6.99 3.44 3.33
C VAL A 17 7.56 2.37 4.25
N GLN A 18 6.74 1.92 5.20
CA GLN A 18 7.06 0.85 6.13
C GLN A 18 6.42 -0.46 5.66
N THR A 19 7.24 -1.45 5.33
CA THR A 19 6.78 -2.72 4.77
C THR A 19 6.87 -3.83 5.81
N PHE A 20 5.73 -4.38 6.17
CA PHE A 20 5.65 -5.59 6.99
C PHE A 20 5.11 -6.74 6.14
N GLY A 21 5.98 -7.61 5.64
CA GLY A 21 5.48 -8.72 4.84
C GLY A 21 6.50 -9.41 3.95
N CYS A 22 5.97 -10.00 2.89
CA CYS A 22 6.71 -10.84 1.95
C CYS A 22 7.39 -10.00 0.84
N LYS A 23 8.01 -10.69 -0.12
CA LYS A 23 8.63 -10.04 -1.28
C LYS A 23 7.61 -9.30 -2.17
N VAL A 24 6.37 -9.79 -2.23
CA VAL A 24 5.29 -9.11 -2.95
C VAL A 24 5.00 -7.75 -2.31
N ASN A 25 4.88 -7.69 -0.98
CA ASN A 25 4.71 -6.40 -0.29
C ASN A 25 5.90 -5.45 -0.54
N GLN A 26 7.14 -5.98 -0.61
CA GLN A 26 8.31 -5.15 -0.94
C GLN A 26 8.22 -4.56 -2.35
N TYR A 27 7.82 -5.37 -3.33
CA TYR A 27 7.60 -4.92 -4.70
C TYR A 27 6.51 -3.84 -4.78
N GLU A 28 5.39 -4.08 -4.11
CA GLU A 28 4.28 -3.14 -4.05
C GLU A 28 4.65 -1.83 -3.34
N SER A 29 5.44 -1.90 -2.27
CA SER A 29 5.97 -0.71 -1.59
C SER A 29 6.87 0.13 -2.48
N ALA A 30 7.67 -0.51 -3.35
CA ALA A 30 8.47 0.21 -4.34
C ALA A 30 7.60 0.88 -5.41
N SER A 31 6.49 0.24 -5.83
CA SER A 31 5.52 0.85 -6.75
C SER A 31 4.80 2.05 -6.11
N ILE A 32 4.40 1.93 -4.84
CA ILE A 32 3.81 3.03 -4.08
C ILE A 32 4.82 4.20 -3.98
N ALA A 33 6.07 3.92 -3.62
CA ALA A 33 7.10 4.95 -3.53
C ALA A 33 7.28 5.69 -4.85
N LYS A 34 7.32 4.96 -5.98
CA LYS A 34 7.39 5.58 -7.30
C LYS A 34 6.18 6.48 -7.60
N ALA A 35 4.96 6.06 -7.24
CA ALA A 35 3.77 6.88 -7.40
C ALA A 35 3.85 8.17 -6.56
N MET A 36 4.35 8.08 -5.33
CA MET A 36 4.57 9.24 -4.46
C MET A 36 5.60 10.21 -5.03
N ASP A 37 6.73 9.69 -5.54
CA ASP A 37 7.78 10.51 -6.18
C ASP A 37 7.23 11.24 -7.43
N GLU A 38 6.39 10.57 -8.25
CA GLU A 38 5.74 11.17 -9.42
C GLU A 38 4.74 12.28 -9.04
N HIS A 39 4.17 12.25 -7.84
CA HIS A 39 3.32 13.32 -7.29
C HIS A 39 4.12 14.45 -6.63
N GLY A 40 5.46 14.34 -6.57
CA GLY A 40 6.34 15.38 -6.05
C GLY A 40 6.58 15.32 -4.55
N TYR A 41 6.24 14.21 -3.90
CA TYR A 41 6.61 13.95 -2.51
C TYR A 41 8.07 13.51 -2.41
N GLU A 42 8.77 13.89 -1.33
CA GLU A 42 10.15 13.50 -1.10
C GLU A 42 10.23 12.28 -0.18
N LYS A 43 10.96 11.25 -0.61
CA LYS A 43 11.15 10.06 0.20
C LYS A 43 12.15 10.27 1.33
N THR A 44 11.83 9.78 2.53
CA THR A 44 12.74 9.69 3.67
C THR A 44 12.68 8.30 4.30
N ASP A 45 13.78 7.84 4.86
CA ASP A 45 13.83 6.57 5.60
C ASP A 45 13.47 6.75 7.09
N ASP A 46 13.48 7.98 7.57
CA ASP A 46 13.18 8.30 8.98
C ASP A 46 11.69 8.62 9.19
N ILE A 47 11.03 7.79 9.96
CA ILE A 47 9.61 7.95 10.33
C ILE A 47 9.37 9.28 11.10
N PHE A 48 10.36 9.76 11.83
CA PHE A 48 10.19 10.96 12.64
C PHE A 48 10.20 12.24 11.80
N THR A 49 10.94 12.25 10.71
CA THR A 49 11.01 13.39 9.77
C THR A 49 9.96 13.31 8.65
N ALA A 50 9.29 12.17 8.49
CA ALA A 50 8.21 12.01 7.52
C ALA A 50 6.92 12.69 7.97
N ASP A 51 6.24 13.39 7.07
CA ASP A 51 4.90 13.93 7.25
C ASP A 51 3.83 12.88 6.95
N ILE A 52 4.15 11.95 6.04
CA ILE A 52 3.29 10.87 5.59
C ILE A 52 3.97 9.55 5.87
N VAL A 53 3.28 8.65 6.58
CA VAL A 53 3.76 7.29 6.84
C VAL A 53 2.81 6.28 6.20
N ILE A 54 3.30 5.58 5.18
CA ILE A 54 2.56 4.54 4.47
C ILE A 54 2.97 3.17 5.03
N ILE A 55 2.02 2.42 5.55
CA ILE A 55 2.24 1.10 6.15
C ILE A 55 1.63 0.04 5.22
N ASN A 56 2.50 -0.67 4.49
CA ASN A 56 2.09 -1.82 3.67
C ASN A 56 2.24 -3.10 4.48
N SER A 57 1.11 -3.65 4.91
CA SER A 57 1.02 -4.75 5.87
C SER A 57 0.70 -6.09 5.21
N CYS A 58 1.14 -7.15 5.86
CA CYS A 58 0.84 -8.54 5.52
C CYS A 58 0.00 -9.18 6.63
N SER A 59 -0.85 -10.14 6.29
CA SER A 59 -1.63 -10.95 7.25
C SER A 59 -1.26 -12.43 7.27
N VAL A 60 -0.16 -12.80 6.62
CA VAL A 60 0.32 -14.20 6.68
C VAL A 60 0.86 -14.54 8.07
N THR A 61 1.33 -13.56 8.82
CA THR A 61 1.80 -13.73 10.18
C THR A 61 1.11 -12.73 11.12
N GLU A 62 0.59 -13.24 12.25
CA GLU A 62 0.01 -12.42 13.32
C GLU A 62 0.96 -11.31 13.82
N ASN A 63 2.27 -11.57 13.75
CA ASN A 63 3.29 -10.61 14.12
C ASN A 63 3.29 -9.34 13.22
N SER A 64 2.98 -9.50 11.93
CA SER A 64 2.91 -8.36 11.00
C SER A 64 1.75 -7.45 11.33
N ASP A 65 0.59 -8.01 11.65
CA ASP A 65 -0.61 -7.27 12.03
C ASP A 65 -0.40 -6.51 13.35
N LYS A 66 0.22 -7.17 14.33
CA LYS A 66 0.56 -6.54 15.63
C LYS A 66 1.52 -5.37 15.43
N LYS A 67 2.58 -5.55 14.62
CA LYS A 67 3.55 -4.49 14.33
C LYS A 67 2.90 -3.30 13.63
N ALA A 68 2.03 -3.54 12.64
CA ALA A 68 1.32 -2.48 11.95
C ALA A 68 0.44 -1.66 12.92
N LYS A 69 -0.36 -2.32 13.76
CA LYS A 69 -1.19 -1.68 14.79
C LYS A 69 -0.36 -0.88 15.79
N GLN A 70 0.72 -1.45 16.31
CA GLN A 70 1.62 -0.77 17.25
C GLN A 70 2.26 0.46 16.63
N LEU A 71 2.70 0.38 15.36
CA LEU A 71 3.30 1.51 14.67
C LEU A 71 2.30 2.63 14.45
N ILE A 72 1.08 2.33 14.00
CA ILE A 72 0.01 3.33 13.83
C ILE A 72 -0.24 4.07 15.15
N ASN A 73 -0.43 3.33 16.23
CA ASN A 73 -0.70 3.93 17.55
C ASN A 73 0.48 4.77 18.02
N ARG A 74 1.72 4.30 17.84
CA ARG A 74 2.93 5.05 18.21
C ARG A 74 3.03 6.36 17.43
N ILE A 75 2.81 6.34 16.12
CA ILE A 75 2.89 7.55 15.30
C ILE A 75 1.81 8.56 15.73
N LYS A 76 0.55 8.12 15.83
CA LYS A 76 -0.56 9.01 16.18
C LYS A 76 -0.51 9.52 17.61
N SER A 77 0.14 8.79 18.52
CA SER A 77 0.38 9.25 19.89
C SER A 77 1.53 10.28 19.98
N SER A 78 2.55 10.13 19.13
CA SER A 78 3.69 11.06 19.12
C SER A 78 3.41 12.31 18.31
N ASP A 79 2.71 12.19 17.20
CA ASP A 79 2.36 13.31 16.32
C ASP A 79 1.02 13.02 15.61
N PRO A 80 -0.09 13.56 16.15
CA PRO A 80 -1.41 13.39 15.55
C PRO A 80 -1.57 14.01 14.16
N MET A 81 -0.70 14.97 13.79
CA MET A 81 -0.77 15.68 12.51
C MET A 81 -0.21 14.87 11.35
N LYS A 82 0.67 13.89 11.62
CA LYS A 82 1.21 13.01 10.58
C LYS A 82 0.09 12.23 9.90
N ILE A 83 0.16 12.16 8.58
CA ILE A 83 -0.78 11.36 7.78
C ILE A 83 -0.34 9.90 7.81
N VAL A 84 -1.21 9.02 8.27
CA VAL A 84 -0.95 7.58 8.33
C VAL A 84 -1.86 6.85 7.36
N VAL A 85 -1.23 6.15 6.40
CA VAL A 85 -1.90 5.30 5.42
C VAL A 85 -1.67 3.84 5.76
N LEU A 86 -2.73 3.06 5.88
CA LEU A 86 -2.67 1.61 6.05
C LEU A 86 -3.16 0.91 4.78
N THR A 87 -2.32 0.06 4.21
CA THR A 87 -2.64 -0.73 3.00
C THR A 87 -2.12 -2.16 3.11
N GLY A 88 -2.47 -3.00 2.16
CA GLY A 88 -1.98 -4.37 2.03
C GLY A 88 -2.96 -5.44 2.50
N CYS A 89 -2.42 -6.63 2.83
CA CYS A 89 -3.24 -7.81 3.11
C CYS A 89 -4.02 -7.70 4.43
N PHE A 90 -3.49 -7.01 5.45
CA PHE A 90 -4.17 -6.91 6.74
C PHE A 90 -5.52 -6.17 6.64
N PRO A 91 -5.61 -4.95 6.10
CA PRO A 91 -6.90 -4.30 5.95
C PRO A 91 -7.85 -5.04 5.00
N GLN A 92 -7.33 -5.74 3.99
CA GLN A 92 -8.16 -6.54 3.09
C GLN A 92 -8.76 -7.76 3.78
N ALA A 93 -7.99 -8.44 4.63
CA ALA A 93 -8.45 -9.64 5.35
C ALA A 93 -9.37 -9.30 6.54
N PHE A 94 -9.11 -8.17 7.21
CA PHE A 94 -9.81 -7.75 8.43
C PHE A 94 -10.30 -6.30 8.33
N PRO A 95 -11.22 -5.98 7.39
CA PRO A 95 -11.64 -4.62 7.10
C PRO A 95 -12.26 -3.91 8.31
N GLU A 96 -13.08 -4.61 9.10
CA GLU A 96 -13.70 -4.04 10.29
C GLU A 96 -12.69 -3.65 11.37
N THR A 97 -11.65 -4.47 11.54
CA THR A 97 -10.57 -4.20 12.50
C THR A 97 -9.70 -3.04 12.01
N ALA A 98 -9.34 -3.04 10.73
CA ALA A 98 -8.50 -2.03 10.14
C ALA A 98 -9.16 -0.65 10.11
N SER A 99 -10.46 -0.58 9.82
CA SER A 99 -11.22 0.67 9.79
C SER A 99 -11.32 1.36 11.15
N LYS A 100 -11.22 0.61 12.25
CA LYS A 100 -11.25 1.14 13.63
C LYS A 100 -9.91 1.71 14.10
N LEU A 101 -8.81 1.44 13.38
CA LEU A 101 -7.50 1.97 13.72
C LEU A 101 -7.42 3.48 13.48
N SER A 102 -6.48 4.14 14.14
CA SER A 102 -6.26 5.59 14.03
C SER A 102 -5.53 6.01 12.74
N ALA A 103 -5.48 5.14 11.73
CA ALA A 103 -4.98 5.51 10.40
C ALA A 103 -5.97 6.46 9.70
N ASP A 104 -5.45 7.43 8.96
CA ASP A 104 -6.25 8.45 8.26
C ASP A 104 -6.83 7.89 6.96
N ILE A 105 -6.04 7.06 6.28
CA ILE A 105 -6.42 6.40 5.04
C ILE A 105 -6.23 4.90 5.22
N VAL A 106 -7.28 4.12 4.94
CA VAL A 106 -7.24 2.65 5.00
C VAL A 106 -7.70 2.11 3.65
N THR A 107 -6.82 1.38 2.96
CA THR A 107 -7.12 0.74 1.68
C THR A 107 -6.67 -0.72 1.67
N GLY A 108 -7.20 -1.51 0.75
CA GLY A 108 -6.90 -2.94 0.63
C GLY A 108 -5.64 -3.26 -0.18
N THR A 109 -5.71 -4.37 -0.90
CA THR A 109 -4.62 -4.85 -1.78
C THR A 109 -4.68 -4.25 -3.17
N GLU A 110 -5.75 -3.57 -3.53
CA GLU A 110 -5.96 -2.95 -4.84
C GLU A 110 -5.67 -1.45 -4.83
N HIS A 111 -5.53 -0.87 -6.03
CA HIS A 111 -5.42 0.57 -6.24
C HIS A 111 -4.27 1.25 -5.48
N LYS A 112 -3.13 0.54 -5.40
CA LYS A 112 -1.95 1.10 -4.72
C LYS A 112 -1.37 2.31 -5.42
N ASP A 113 -1.58 2.41 -6.73
CA ASP A 113 -1.16 3.57 -7.53
C ASP A 113 -1.98 4.84 -7.20
N SER A 114 -3.19 4.69 -6.66
CA SER A 114 -4.04 5.83 -6.26
C SER A 114 -3.85 6.29 -4.82
N ILE A 115 -2.90 5.72 -4.09
CA ILE A 115 -2.61 6.14 -2.69
C ILE A 115 -2.21 7.62 -2.64
N ALA A 116 -1.42 8.10 -3.62
CA ALA A 116 -1.02 9.49 -3.69
C ALA A 116 -2.24 10.41 -3.89
N ASP A 117 -3.16 10.06 -4.81
CA ASP A 117 -4.41 10.81 -5.02
C ASP A 117 -5.28 10.84 -3.75
N MET A 118 -5.34 9.70 -3.02
CA MET A 118 -6.09 9.63 -1.75
C MET A 118 -5.47 10.54 -0.69
N ILE A 119 -4.15 10.65 -0.63
CA ILE A 119 -3.44 11.56 0.26
C ILE A 119 -3.77 13.01 -0.10
N ASP A 120 -3.78 13.37 -1.38
CA ASP A 120 -4.13 14.69 -1.86
C ASP A 120 -5.56 15.08 -1.43
N VAL A 121 -6.52 14.17 -1.62
CA VAL A 121 -7.91 14.36 -1.17
C VAL A 121 -8.00 14.52 0.34
N PHE A 122 -7.28 13.67 1.10
CA PHE A 122 -7.26 13.75 2.57
C PHE A 122 -6.66 15.07 3.04
N THR A 123 -5.59 15.52 2.40
CA THR A 123 -4.92 16.78 2.74
C THR A 123 -5.87 17.97 2.59
N GLY A 124 -6.75 17.93 1.58
CA GLY A 124 -7.76 18.98 1.34
C GLY A 124 -8.91 19.01 2.33
N ASN A 125 -9.42 17.85 2.78
CA ASN A 125 -10.65 17.78 3.57
C ASN A 125 -10.45 17.24 5.00
N LYS A 126 -9.33 16.62 5.30
CA LYS A 126 -8.99 15.99 6.60
C LYS A 126 -10.01 14.94 7.07
N VAL A 127 -10.76 14.34 6.15
CA VAL A 127 -11.74 13.32 6.44
C VAL A 127 -11.13 11.93 6.27
N LYS A 128 -11.24 11.10 7.30
CA LYS A 128 -10.77 9.71 7.24
C LYS A 128 -11.38 8.97 6.06
N GLN A 129 -10.54 8.29 5.28
CA GLN A 129 -10.92 7.51 4.12
C GLN A 129 -10.76 6.02 4.40
N VAL A 130 -11.82 5.25 4.15
CA VAL A 130 -11.77 3.78 4.21
C VAL A 130 -12.23 3.26 2.84
N ALA A 131 -11.29 2.85 2.03
CA ALA A 131 -11.50 2.38 0.66
C ALA A 131 -11.00 0.95 0.50
N ILE A 132 -11.65 0.01 1.17
CA ILE A 132 -11.35 -1.41 1.08
C ILE A 132 -12.41 -2.03 0.16
N PRO A 133 -12.07 -2.32 -1.11
CA PRO A 133 -13.03 -2.93 -2.03
C PRO A 133 -13.37 -4.34 -1.54
N PRO A 134 -14.63 -4.80 -1.77
CA PRO A 134 -14.97 -6.18 -1.55
C PRO A 134 -14.08 -7.05 -2.44
N ARG A 135 -13.73 -8.22 -1.95
CA ARG A 135 -12.88 -9.15 -2.69
C ARG A 135 -13.52 -9.48 -4.05
N PRO A 136 -12.86 -9.20 -5.17
CA PRO A 136 -13.39 -9.55 -6.48
C PRO A 136 -13.32 -11.06 -6.70
N VAL A 137 -14.35 -11.65 -7.28
CA VAL A 137 -14.40 -13.07 -7.65
C VAL A 137 -13.42 -13.37 -8.79
N LYS A 138 -13.20 -12.41 -9.68
CA LYS A 138 -12.18 -12.45 -10.74
C LYS A 138 -11.46 -11.11 -10.75
N LYS A 139 -10.18 -11.12 -10.49
CA LYS A 139 -9.32 -9.94 -10.53
C LYS A 139 -8.58 -9.89 -11.86
N GLN A 140 -8.57 -8.72 -12.50
CA GLN A 140 -7.62 -8.48 -13.57
C GLN A 140 -6.25 -8.19 -12.94
N TYR A 141 -5.19 -8.63 -13.59
CA TYR A 141 -3.84 -8.34 -13.14
C TYR A 141 -3.59 -6.84 -13.20
N GLU A 142 -3.34 -6.24 -12.05
CA GLU A 142 -2.99 -4.83 -11.95
C GLU A 142 -1.53 -4.64 -12.38
N LYS A 143 -1.35 -3.99 -13.53
CA LYS A 143 -0.01 -3.63 -14.01
C LYS A 143 0.54 -2.52 -13.13
N GLN A 144 1.27 -2.91 -12.10
CA GLN A 144 2.00 -1.95 -11.30
C GLN A 144 3.20 -1.41 -12.09
N LYS A 145 3.49 -0.13 -11.92
CA LYS A 145 4.64 0.50 -12.55
C LYS A 145 5.91 -0.20 -12.06
N ASN A 146 6.78 -0.63 -12.98
CA ASN A 146 8.07 -1.21 -12.63
C ASN A 146 8.84 -0.23 -11.75
N ALA A 147 9.04 -0.59 -10.51
CA ALA A 147 9.77 0.20 -9.54
C ALA A 147 11.15 -0.41 -9.31
N ASP A 148 12.16 0.43 -9.31
CA ASP A 148 13.49 0.03 -8.87
C ASP A 148 13.45 -0.19 -7.36
N MET A 149 13.78 -1.41 -6.93
CA MET A 149 13.84 -1.76 -5.52
C MET A 149 15.21 -1.46 -4.90
N GLY A 150 16.12 -0.82 -5.65
CA GLY A 150 17.49 -0.54 -5.20
C GLY A 150 18.32 -1.81 -4.94
N LYS A 151 17.98 -2.93 -5.59
CA LYS A 151 18.65 -4.22 -5.41
C LYS A 151 19.31 -4.64 -6.71
N THR A 152 20.40 -5.41 -6.60
CA THR A 152 21.13 -6.01 -7.73
C THR A 152 20.28 -6.97 -8.57
N ARG A 153 19.17 -7.49 -8.05
CA ARG A 153 18.26 -8.39 -8.76
C ARG A 153 16.95 -7.69 -9.07
N ALA A 154 16.53 -7.76 -10.33
CA ALA A 154 15.18 -7.35 -10.72
C ALA A 154 14.13 -8.31 -10.17
N PHE A 155 13.00 -7.76 -9.75
CA PHE A 155 11.83 -8.53 -9.33
C PHE A 155 10.69 -8.23 -10.29
N ILE A 156 10.04 -9.28 -10.78
CA ILE A 156 8.87 -9.18 -11.63
C ILE A 156 7.75 -9.93 -10.91
N LYS A 157 6.66 -9.24 -10.63
CA LYS A 157 5.45 -9.85 -10.08
C LYS A 157 4.66 -10.43 -11.23
N ILE A 158 4.57 -11.77 -11.31
CA ILE A 158 3.85 -12.49 -12.36
C ILE A 158 2.54 -13.08 -11.87
N GLU A 159 2.37 -13.20 -10.56
CA GLU A 159 1.22 -13.81 -9.91
C GLU A 159 0.92 -13.10 -8.59
N ASP A 160 -0.35 -13.09 -8.20
CA ASP A 160 -0.80 -12.56 -6.92
C ASP A 160 -1.93 -13.41 -6.36
N GLY A 161 -1.82 -13.74 -5.05
CA GLY A 161 -2.82 -14.53 -4.37
C GLY A 161 -2.74 -16.03 -4.65
N CYS A 162 -3.83 -16.73 -4.33
CA CYS A 162 -3.95 -18.19 -4.50
C CYS A 162 -5.43 -18.57 -4.55
N ASP A 163 -5.78 -19.56 -5.37
CA ASP A 163 -7.14 -20.11 -5.53
C ASP A 163 -7.38 -21.42 -4.75
N ARG A 164 -6.42 -21.88 -3.95
CA ARG A 164 -6.45 -23.21 -3.30
C ARG A 164 -7.26 -23.30 -2.02
N PHE A 165 -7.76 -22.26 -1.45
CA PHE A 165 -8.63 -22.26 -0.26
C PHE A 165 -8.30 -23.30 0.83
N CYS A 166 -7.01 -23.47 1.13
CA CYS A 166 -6.61 -24.36 2.24
C CYS A 166 -7.17 -23.81 3.56
N SER A 167 -7.63 -24.71 4.44
CA SER A 167 -8.35 -24.36 5.67
C SER A 167 -7.57 -23.47 6.66
N TYR A 168 -6.25 -23.51 6.60
CA TYR A 168 -5.35 -22.70 7.44
C TYR A 168 -4.79 -21.45 6.77
N CYS A 169 -5.14 -21.20 5.50
CA CYS A 169 -4.45 -20.17 4.69
C CYS A 169 -5.32 -18.94 4.52
N ILE A 170 -4.78 -17.78 4.92
CA ILE A 170 -5.43 -16.48 4.76
C ILE A 170 -5.30 -15.91 3.34
N ILE A 171 -4.35 -16.39 2.53
CA ILE A 171 -4.04 -15.81 1.22
C ILE A 171 -5.26 -15.71 0.31
N PRO A 172 -6.09 -16.75 0.14
CA PRO A 172 -7.28 -16.63 -0.73
C PRO A 172 -8.28 -15.59 -0.24
N THR A 173 -8.29 -15.26 1.05
CA THR A 173 -9.18 -14.25 1.64
C THR A 173 -8.58 -12.85 1.55
N ALA A 174 -7.28 -12.72 1.79
CA ALA A 174 -6.57 -11.44 1.81
C ALA A 174 -6.20 -10.94 0.42
N VAL A 175 -5.87 -11.86 -0.50
CA VAL A 175 -5.38 -11.55 -1.84
C VAL A 175 -6.16 -12.39 -2.85
N SER A 176 -6.88 -11.77 -3.76
CA SER A 176 -7.55 -12.48 -4.83
C SER A 176 -6.53 -13.11 -5.79
N TYR A 177 -6.85 -14.28 -6.33
CA TYR A 177 -5.96 -14.93 -7.30
C TYR A 177 -5.97 -14.21 -8.64
N THR A 178 -4.80 -13.88 -9.13
CA THR A 178 -4.56 -13.38 -10.49
C THR A 178 -3.16 -13.73 -10.96
N HIS A 179 -2.98 -13.91 -12.26
CA HIS A 179 -1.69 -14.18 -12.88
C HIS A 179 -1.60 -13.46 -14.24
N LEU A 180 -0.38 -13.14 -14.64
CA LEU A 180 -0.11 -12.75 -16.01
C LEU A 180 -0.33 -13.98 -16.88
N ARG A 181 -1.19 -13.87 -17.88
CA ARG A 181 -1.18 -14.86 -18.97
C ARG A 181 0.17 -14.74 -19.67
N ALA A 182 0.88 -15.84 -19.78
CA ALA A 182 1.99 -15.91 -20.71
C ALA A 182 1.45 -15.39 -22.05
N HIS A 183 2.21 -14.53 -22.73
CA HIS A 183 1.95 -14.29 -24.13
C HIS A 183 2.07 -15.65 -24.81
N GLU A 184 0.94 -16.29 -25.02
CA GLU A 184 0.87 -17.32 -26.03
C GLU A 184 1.16 -16.59 -27.33
N THR A 185 2.43 -16.60 -27.71
CA THR A 185 2.80 -16.34 -29.08
C THR A 185 2.13 -17.45 -29.88
N THR A 186 0.94 -17.20 -30.36
CA THR A 186 0.35 -17.96 -31.42
C THR A 186 1.24 -17.73 -32.62
N LEU A 187 2.31 -18.53 -32.71
CA LEU A 187 3.02 -18.77 -33.95
C LEU A 187 2.07 -19.61 -34.78
N HIS A 188 1.31 -18.92 -35.60
CA HIS A 188 0.63 -19.52 -36.75
C HIS A 188 1.40 -19.16 -38.01
#